data_93b3b5a0508ed24736c713c874c3ac5a
#
_entry.id   93b3b5a0508ed24736c713c874c3ac5a
#
_cell.length_a   1.000
_cell.length_b   1.000
_cell.length_c   1.000
_cell.angle_alpha   90.00
_cell.angle_beta   90.00
_cell.angle_gamma   90.00
#
_symmetry.space_group_name_H-M   'P 1'
#
loop_
_entity.id
_entity.type
_entity.pdbx_description
1 polymer ?
#
loop_
_entity_poly.entity_id
_entity_poly.type
_entity_poly.pdbx_seq_one_letter_code
_entity_poly.pdbx_strand_id
1 'polypeptide(L)'
;IVYVLAQVAGCILGAWLAHAMFELPILQASTHVRAGPAQMLSEGVATFALLFAILFVSRWKAEAVPPAVALVITAGYWWTASTSFANPAISIARAMSDTFAGVRPADVPGFIAGQIAGALLAWAASVALLPKDRQT
;
A
#
# COMPACT_ATOMS: atom_id res chain seq x y z
N ILE A 1 -16.12 7.98 -1.66
CA ILE A 1 -16.55 6.81 -2.47
C ILE A 1 -15.94 6.91 -3.87
N VAL A 2 -16.18 7.97 -4.65
CA VAL A 2 -15.70 8.13 -6.05
C VAL A 2 -14.17 7.97 -6.14
N TYR A 3 -13.43 8.56 -5.22
CA TYR A 3 -11.96 8.45 -5.18
C TYR A 3 -11.49 7.00 -5.00
N VAL A 4 -12.12 6.23 -4.10
CA VAL A 4 -11.78 4.82 -3.87
C VAL A 4 -12.08 3.98 -5.11
N LEU A 5 -13.24 4.19 -5.74
CA LEU A 5 -13.61 3.49 -6.96
C LEU A 5 -12.63 3.79 -8.11
N ALA A 6 -12.25 5.06 -8.26
CA ALA A 6 -11.26 5.47 -9.26
C ALA A 6 -9.88 4.84 -9.01
N GLN A 7 -9.45 4.76 -7.75
CA GLN A 7 -8.20 4.08 -7.39
C GLN A 7 -8.25 2.58 -7.74
N VAL A 8 -9.31 1.88 -7.34
CA VAL A 8 -9.44 0.45 -7.62
C VAL A 8 -9.46 0.21 -9.13
N ALA A 9 -10.27 0.95 -9.88
CA ALA A 9 -10.34 0.83 -11.33
C ALA A 9 -8.98 1.13 -11.99
N GLY A 10 -8.31 2.20 -11.57
CA GLY A 10 -6.99 2.57 -12.09
C GLY A 10 -5.92 1.53 -11.78
N CYS A 11 -5.92 0.95 -10.58
CA CYS A 11 -4.99 -0.12 -10.23
C CYS A 11 -5.20 -1.40 -11.06
N ILE A 12 -6.47 -1.78 -11.31
CA ILE A 12 -6.80 -2.94 -12.15
C ILE A 12 -6.38 -2.68 -13.60
N LEU A 13 -6.73 -1.53 -14.16
CA LEU A 13 -6.33 -1.17 -15.53
C LEU A 13 -4.81 -1.09 -15.66
N GLY A 14 -4.11 -0.58 -14.65
CA GLY A 14 -2.65 -0.56 -14.61
C GLY A 14 -2.03 -1.96 -14.59
N ALA A 15 -2.62 -2.91 -13.84
CA ALA A 15 -2.19 -4.30 -13.86
C ALA A 15 -2.38 -4.94 -15.25
N TRP A 16 -3.53 -4.73 -15.89
CA TRP A 16 -3.80 -5.24 -17.23
C TRP A 16 -2.88 -4.61 -18.28
N LEU A 17 -2.59 -3.32 -18.16
CA LEU A 17 -1.60 -2.68 -19.04
C LEU A 17 -0.21 -3.29 -18.87
N ALA A 18 0.20 -3.55 -17.63
CA ALA A 18 1.46 -4.25 -17.37
C ALA A 18 1.47 -5.65 -17.98
N HIS A 19 0.37 -6.41 -17.83
CA HIS A 19 0.26 -7.73 -18.50
C HIS A 19 0.43 -7.62 -20.01
N ALA A 20 -0.20 -6.64 -20.65
CA ALA A 20 -0.05 -6.40 -22.08
C ALA A 20 1.40 -6.07 -22.47
N MET A 21 2.09 -5.23 -21.68
CA MET A 21 3.49 -4.88 -21.96
C MET A 21 4.46 -6.05 -21.81
N PHE A 22 4.13 -7.02 -20.94
CA PHE A 22 4.97 -8.21 -20.70
C PHE A 22 4.45 -9.46 -21.43
N GLU A 23 3.52 -9.29 -22.37
CA GLU A 23 2.93 -10.39 -23.16
C GLU A 23 2.29 -11.49 -22.31
N LEU A 24 1.73 -11.10 -21.16
CA LEU A 24 1.03 -12.00 -20.24
C LEU A 24 -0.48 -12.01 -20.54
N PRO A 25 -1.21 -13.08 -20.17
CA PRO A 25 -2.66 -13.08 -20.23
C PRO A 25 -3.23 -11.91 -19.43
N ILE A 26 -4.15 -11.15 -20.04
CA ILE A 26 -4.71 -9.93 -19.41
C ILE A 26 -5.48 -10.28 -18.13
N LEU A 27 -6.35 -11.30 -18.20
CA LEU A 27 -7.15 -11.74 -17.07
C LEU A 27 -6.46 -12.91 -16.39
N GLN A 28 -6.03 -12.68 -15.17
CA GLN A 28 -5.37 -13.67 -14.32
C GLN A 28 -5.98 -13.67 -12.91
N ALA A 29 -5.77 -14.75 -12.17
CA ALA A 29 -5.97 -14.80 -10.74
C ALA A 29 -4.66 -15.30 -10.11
N SER A 30 -4.14 -14.55 -9.15
CA SER A 30 -2.86 -14.91 -8.54
C SER A 30 -2.96 -16.17 -7.71
N THR A 31 -2.01 -17.07 -7.91
CA THR A 31 -1.80 -18.26 -7.08
C THR A 31 -0.76 -18.03 -5.99
N HIS A 32 -0.09 -16.87 -6.00
CA HIS A 32 1.01 -16.56 -5.09
C HIS A 32 0.52 -16.41 -3.65
N VAL A 33 0.82 -17.40 -2.81
CA VAL A 33 0.41 -17.45 -1.41
C VAL A 33 1.21 -16.43 -0.59
N ARG A 34 0.50 -15.51 0.08
CA ARG A 34 1.05 -14.54 1.02
C ARG A 34 0.23 -14.54 2.32
N ALA A 35 0.09 -15.73 2.90
CA ALA A 35 -0.73 -15.96 4.09
C ALA A 35 0.07 -15.81 5.40
N GLY A 36 -0.68 -15.67 6.47
CA GLY A 36 -0.18 -15.74 7.83
C GLY A 36 0.08 -14.41 8.52
N PRO A 37 0.26 -14.44 9.84
CA PRO A 37 0.36 -13.23 10.67
C PRO A 37 1.60 -12.38 10.32
N ALA A 38 2.68 -13.01 9.87
CA ALA A 38 3.89 -12.29 9.49
C ALA A 38 3.67 -11.39 8.27
N GLN A 39 2.90 -11.83 7.28
CA GLN A 39 2.55 -11.03 6.11
C GLN A 39 1.61 -9.88 6.47
N MET A 40 0.62 -10.13 7.33
CA MET A 40 -0.28 -9.10 7.85
C MET A 40 0.48 -8.05 8.68
N LEU A 41 1.38 -8.49 9.55
CA LEU A 41 2.25 -7.59 10.33
C LEU A 41 3.12 -6.75 9.39
N SER A 42 3.72 -7.37 8.38
CA SER A 42 4.56 -6.68 7.40
C SER A 42 3.80 -5.58 6.67
N GLU A 43 2.56 -5.85 6.23
CA GLU A 43 1.69 -4.83 5.61
C GLU A 43 1.31 -3.72 6.60
N GLY A 44 1.07 -4.06 7.86
CA GLY A 44 0.83 -3.09 8.92
C GLY A 44 2.03 -2.14 9.11
N VAL A 45 3.22 -2.69 9.18
CA VAL A 45 4.47 -1.91 9.33
C VAL A 45 4.73 -1.06 8.07
N ALA A 46 4.54 -1.62 6.87
CA ALA A 46 4.68 -0.89 5.62
C ALA A 46 3.73 0.30 5.52
N THR A 47 2.45 0.07 5.84
CA THR A 47 1.43 1.12 5.79
C THR A 47 1.65 2.16 6.89
N PHE A 48 2.05 1.73 8.09
CA PHE A 48 2.46 2.65 9.15
C PHE A 48 3.59 3.57 8.67
N ALA A 49 4.68 3.00 8.14
CA ALA A 49 5.83 3.78 7.68
C ALA A 49 5.44 4.78 6.58
N LEU A 50 4.61 4.34 5.61
CA LEU A 50 4.14 5.18 4.52
C LEU A 50 3.31 6.36 5.04
N LEU A 51 2.27 6.09 5.81
CA LEU A 51 1.38 7.15 6.30
C LEU A 51 2.07 8.05 7.32
N PHE A 52 2.93 7.50 8.17
CA PHE A 52 3.73 8.28 9.09
C PHE A 52 4.63 9.26 8.33
N ALA A 53 5.31 8.83 7.28
CA ALA A 53 6.11 9.71 6.44
C ALA A 53 5.25 10.81 5.78
N ILE A 54 4.08 10.45 5.23
CA ILE A 54 3.16 11.43 4.63
C ILE A 54 2.72 12.47 5.64
N LEU A 55 2.23 12.03 6.80
CA LEU A 55 1.69 12.93 7.85
C LEU A 55 2.78 13.86 8.41
N PHE A 56 3.99 13.36 8.62
CA PHE A 56 5.09 14.18 9.12
C PHE A 56 5.64 15.13 8.06
N VAL A 57 5.89 14.65 6.85
CA VAL A 57 6.44 15.50 5.78
C VAL A 57 5.46 16.59 5.38
N SER A 58 4.16 16.26 5.25
CA SER A 58 3.13 17.23 4.89
C SER A 58 3.00 18.39 5.89
N ARG A 59 3.38 18.15 7.14
CA ARG A 59 3.31 19.15 8.22
C ARG A 59 4.26 20.32 8.03
N TRP A 60 5.44 20.07 7.46
CA TRP A 60 6.49 21.09 7.31
C TRP A 60 6.79 21.43 5.84
N LYS A 61 6.60 20.48 4.94
CA LYS A 61 6.99 20.66 3.53
C LYS A 61 6.12 19.80 2.61
N ALA A 62 4.90 20.26 2.33
CA ALA A 62 3.92 19.51 1.55
C ALA A 62 4.43 19.10 0.14
N GLU A 63 5.25 19.94 -0.49
CA GLU A 63 5.86 19.65 -1.78
C GLU A 63 6.91 18.52 -1.75
N ALA A 64 7.38 18.14 -0.56
CA ALA A 64 8.29 17.00 -0.38
C ALA A 64 7.56 15.66 -0.18
N VAL A 65 6.22 15.66 -0.07
CA VAL A 65 5.44 14.42 0.11
C VAL A 65 5.61 13.45 -1.07
N PRO A 66 5.51 13.85 -2.35
CA PRO A 66 5.67 12.91 -3.44
C PRO A 66 7.03 12.19 -3.45
N PRO A 67 8.18 12.85 -3.34
CA PRO A 67 9.46 12.16 -3.28
C PRO A 67 9.62 11.31 -2.00
N ALA A 68 9.07 11.74 -0.86
CA ALA A 68 9.10 10.93 0.37
C ALA A 68 8.30 9.62 0.20
N VAL A 69 7.12 9.68 -0.41
CA VAL A 69 6.31 8.50 -0.73
C VAL A 69 7.08 7.56 -1.66
N ALA A 70 7.67 8.10 -2.73
CA ALA A 70 8.44 7.31 -3.67
C ALA A 70 9.60 6.57 -2.99
N LEU A 71 10.33 7.24 -2.11
CA LEU A 71 11.44 6.64 -1.35
C LEU A 71 10.96 5.55 -0.39
N VAL A 72 9.89 5.80 0.37
CA VAL A 72 9.35 4.81 1.32
C VAL A 72 8.86 3.57 0.59
N ILE A 73 8.14 3.71 -0.52
CA ILE A 73 7.66 2.57 -1.29
C ILE A 73 8.81 1.81 -1.94
N THR A 74 9.77 2.50 -2.55
CA THR A 74 10.95 1.86 -3.16
C THR A 74 11.74 1.08 -2.12
N ALA A 75 12.00 1.67 -0.96
CA ALA A 75 12.66 0.97 0.13
C ALA A 75 11.82 -0.20 0.67
N GLY A 76 10.49 -0.02 0.76
CA GLY A 76 9.56 -1.01 1.26
C GLY A 76 9.61 -2.35 0.52
N TYR A 77 9.87 -2.34 -0.78
CA TYR A 77 10.06 -3.57 -1.56
C TYR A 77 11.19 -4.46 -1.02
N TRP A 78 12.18 -3.87 -0.36
CA TRP A 78 13.38 -4.56 0.08
C TRP A 78 13.35 -4.97 1.55
N TRP A 79 12.77 -4.15 2.43
CA TRP A 79 12.80 -4.42 3.86
C TRP A 79 11.50 -5.02 4.43
N THR A 80 10.43 -5.15 3.64
CA THR A 80 9.18 -5.76 4.09
C THR A 80 9.00 -7.17 3.51
N ALA A 81 8.51 -8.10 4.31
CA ALA A 81 8.23 -9.46 3.86
C ALA A 81 7.06 -9.54 2.87
N SER A 82 6.17 -8.55 2.90
CA SER A 82 4.99 -8.46 2.02
C SER A 82 5.26 -7.72 0.71
N THR A 83 6.46 -7.15 0.52
CA THR A 83 6.80 -6.24 -0.57
C THR A 83 6.01 -4.93 -0.57
N SER A 84 5.53 -4.51 0.59
CA SER A 84 4.96 -3.18 0.84
C SER A 84 3.85 -2.78 -0.14
N PHE A 85 2.73 -3.48 -0.14
CA PHE A 85 1.57 -3.04 -0.93
C PHE A 85 1.00 -1.74 -0.37
N ALA A 86 0.85 -1.69 0.97
CA ALA A 86 0.46 -0.52 1.74
C ALA A 86 -0.77 0.25 1.20
N ASN A 87 -1.61 -0.43 0.43
CA ASN A 87 -2.80 0.14 -0.22
C ASN A 87 -3.81 -0.96 -0.57
N PRO A 88 -5.07 -0.88 -0.10
CA PRO A 88 -6.12 -1.84 -0.42
C PRO A 88 -6.40 -2.00 -1.92
N ALA A 89 -6.38 -0.90 -2.68
CA ALA A 89 -6.64 -0.95 -4.11
C ALA A 89 -5.52 -1.71 -4.86
N ILE A 90 -4.27 -1.54 -4.44
CA ILE A 90 -3.13 -2.31 -4.95
C ILE A 90 -3.28 -3.78 -4.59
N SER A 91 -3.68 -4.11 -3.36
CA SER A 91 -3.90 -5.50 -2.93
C SER A 91 -4.95 -6.19 -3.79
N ILE A 92 -6.04 -5.49 -4.11
CA ILE A 92 -7.09 -6.01 -5.00
C ILE A 92 -6.55 -6.23 -6.43
N ALA A 93 -5.85 -5.25 -6.99
CA ALA A 93 -5.33 -5.35 -8.34
C ALA A 93 -4.25 -6.45 -8.47
N ARG A 94 -3.38 -6.61 -7.47
CA ARG A 94 -2.35 -7.65 -7.47
C ARG A 94 -2.92 -9.06 -7.26
N ALA A 95 -4.14 -9.18 -6.76
CA ALA A 95 -4.85 -10.47 -6.77
C ALA A 95 -5.22 -10.94 -8.19
N MET A 96 -5.20 -10.02 -9.16
CA MET A 96 -5.46 -10.29 -10.58
C MET A 96 -4.18 -10.42 -11.41
N SER A 97 -3.02 -10.65 -10.78
CA SER A 97 -1.72 -10.81 -11.46
C SER A 97 -0.98 -12.02 -10.90
N ASP A 98 -0.89 -13.08 -11.69
CA ASP A 98 -0.18 -14.32 -11.32
C ASP A 98 1.32 -14.20 -11.63
N THR A 99 1.96 -13.26 -10.95
CA THR A 99 3.39 -12.96 -11.07
C THR A 99 4.02 -12.92 -9.67
N PHE A 100 5.33 -12.70 -9.59
CA PHE A 100 6.03 -12.49 -8.31
C PHE A 100 5.41 -11.35 -7.49
N ALA A 101 4.78 -10.39 -8.15
CA ALA A 101 4.13 -9.24 -7.49
C ALA A 101 2.69 -9.54 -7.04
N GLY A 102 2.16 -10.72 -7.32
CA GLY A 102 0.80 -11.11 -7.00
C GLY A 102 0.56 -11.45 -5.54
N VAL A 103 -0.69 -11.55 -5.18
CA VAL A 103 -1.20 -12.06 -3.90
C VAL A 103 -2.45 -12.90 -4.17
N ARG A 104 -2.51 -14.10 -3.60
CA ARG A 104 -3.69 -14.95 -3.76
C ARG A 104 -4.96 -14.22 -3.26
N PRO A 105 -6.09 -14.24 -3.99
CA PRO A 105 -7.32 -13.53 -3.60
C PRO A 105 -7.77 -13.81 -2.16
N ALA A 106 -7.60 -15.04 -1.67
CA ALA A 106 -7.94 -15.43 -0.31
C ALA A 106 -7.10 -14.72 0.77
N ASP A 107 -5.93 -14.17 0.43
CA ASP A 107 -5.02 -13.50 1.35
C ASP A 107 -5.22 -11.98 1.39
N VAL A 108 -5.93 -11.41 0.40
CA VAL A 108 -6.23 -9.97 0.31
C VAL A 108 -6.90 -9.39 1.57
N PRO A 109 -7.90 -10.04 2.18
CA PRO A 109 -8.51 -9.52 3.40
C PRO A 109 -7.51 -9.35 4.54
N GLY A 110 -6.55 -10.28 4.69
CA GLY A 110 -5.48 -10.20 5.69
C GLY A 110 -4.56 -9.00 5.44
N PHE A 111 -4.19 -8.75 4.19
CA PHE A 111 -3.42 -7.57 3.79
C PHE A 111 -4.15 -6.28 4.15
N ILE A 112 -5.43 -6.16 3.77
CA ILE A 112 -6.25 -4.98 4.07
C ILE A 112 -6.37 -4.76 5.58
N ALA A 113 -6.57 -5.83 6.36
CA ALA A 113 -6.63 -5.71 7.82
C ALA A 113 -5.32 -5.18 8.41
N GLY A 114 -4.17 -5.70 7.97
CA GLY A 114 -2.85 -5.18 8.35
C GLY A 114 -2.67 -3.71 7.98
N GLN A 115 -3.05 -3.35 6.76
CA GLN A 115 -2.97 -1.97 6.26
C GLN A 115 -3.83 -1.01 7.09
N ILE A 116 -5.06 -1.38 7.43
CA ILE A 116 -5.93 -0.56 8.29
C ILE A 116 -5.30 -0.38 9.69
N ALA A 117 -4.80 -1.45 10.28
CA ALA A 117 -4.14 -1.37 11.58
C ALA A 117 -2.92 -0.44 11.54
N GLY A 118 -2.06 -0.58 10.52
CA GLY A 118 -0.91 0.30 10.31
C GLY A 118 -1.29 1.76 10.12
N ALA A 119 -2.36 2.02 9.35
CA ALA A 119 -2.90 3.36 9.14
C ALA A 119 -3.38 4.02 10.43
N LEU A 120 -4.14 3.28 11.24
CA LEU A 120 -4.64 3.78 12.53
C LEU A 120 -3.49 4.07 13.50
N LEU A 121 -2.47 3.22 13.54
CA LEU A 121 -1.28 3.45 14.36
C LEU A 121 -0.48 4.67 13.90
N ALA A 122 -0.32 4.87 12.58
CA ALA A 122 0.35 6.06 12.05
C ALA A 122 -0.41 7.35 12.38
N TRP A 123 -1.74 7.31 12.27
CA TRP A 123 -2.58 8.43 12.68
C TRP A 123 -2.44 8.72 14.19
N ALA A 124 -2.55 7.71 15.04
CA ALA A 124 -2.40 7.88 16.50
C ALA A 124 -1.03 8.44 16.87
N ALA A 125 0.05 7.92 16.25
CA ALA A 125 1.40 8.42 16.45
C ALA A 125 1.53 9.88 15.98
N SER A 126 0.91 10.25 14.87
CA SER A 126 0.94 11.63 14.39
C SER A 126 0.23 12.59 15.35
N VAL A 127 -0.91 12.18 15.90
CA VAL A 127 -1.63 12.99 16.91
C VAL A 127 -0.81 13.17 18.19
N ALA A 128 -0.07 12.14 18.59
CA ALA A 128 0.75 12.18 19.81
C ALA A 128 2.05 12.97 19.65
N LEU A 129 2.66 12.94 18.49
CA LEU A 129 4.02 13.42 18.26
C LEU A 129 4.09 14.76 17.51
N LEU A 130 3.10 15.05 16.66
CA LEU A 130 3.08 16.31 15.94
C LEU A 130 2.61 17.45 16.85
N PRO A 131 3.25 18.61 16.80
CA PRO A 131 2.80 19.79 17.54
C PRO A 131 1.37 20.16 17.14
N LYS A 132 0.52 20.44 18.10
CA LYS A 132 -0.78 21.05 17.82
C LYS A 132 -0.55 22.40 17.14
N ASP A 133 -1.30 22.69 16.07
CA ASP A 133 -1.21 23.99 15.40
C ASP A 133 -1.35 25.11 16.44
N ARG A 134 -0.36 25.97 16.52
CA ARG A 134 -0.61 27.29 17.05
C ARG A 134 -1.46 27.98 15.99
N GLN A 135 -2.74 28.14 16.30
CA GLN A 135 -3.59 29.05 15.55
C GLN A 135 -2.95 30.46 15.75
N THR A 136 -2.23 30.90 14.74
CA THR A 136 -1.84 32.29 14.57
C THR A 136 -2.82 32.98 13.67
#